data_550dc1c271759a2f0cbf73cb38c5a9cb
#
_entry.id   550dc1c271759a2f0cbf73cb38c5a9cb
#
_cell.length_a   1.000
_cell.length_b   1.000
_cell.length_c   1.000
_cell.angle_alpha   90.00
_cell.angle_beta   90.00
_cell.angle_gamma   90.00
#
_symmetry.space_group_name_H-M   'P 1'
#
loop_
_entity.id
_entity.type
_entity.pdbx_description
1 polymer ?
#
loop_
_entity_poly.entity_id
_entity_poly.type
_entity_poly.pdbx_seq_one_letter_code
_entity_poly.pdbx_strand_id
1 'polypeptide(L)'
;MKDAERSLKFYTETLGFSLEWNYQEEGRAFVFEVSLLGFQLILNQTEPGTEDRVGHGRVFIGLDDDQVDAFRKHIEEKGIQTTVVQWGNPTLVICDLDENELFFWLPERERASLQA
;
A
#
# COMPACT_ATOMS: atom_id res chain seq x y z
N MET A 1 10.06 -6.97 2.07
CA MET A 1 9.62 -7.68 0.84
C MET A 1 10.64 -8.72 0.42
N LYS A 2 10.16 -9.76 -0.23
CA LYS A 2 11.02 -10.86 -0.68
C LYS A 2 11.80 -10.53 -1.94
N ASP A 3 11.19 -9.75 -2.84
CA ASP A 3 11.77 -9.42 -4.14
C ASP A 3 11.44 -7.96 -4.47
N ALA A 4 12.44 -7.09 -4.39
CA ALA A 4 12.25 -5.66 -4.59
C ALA A 4 11.83 -5.31 -6.02
N GLU A 5 12.38 -5.98 -7.04
CA GLU A 5 12.02 -5.73 -8.43
C GLU A 5 10.53 -6.02 -8.68
N ARG A 6 10.06 -7.14 -8.17
CA ARG A 6 8.67 -7.57 -8.33
C ARG A 6 7.73 -6.68 -7.54
N SER A 7 8.10 -6.31 -6.31
CA SER A 7 7.29 -5.43 -5.48
C SER A 7 7.22 -4.02 -6.03
N LEU A 8 8.34 -3.50 -6.55
CA LEU A 8 8.35 -2.18 -7.18
C LEU A 8 7.37 -2.12 -8.35
N LYS A 9 7.38 -3.15 -9.19
CA LYS A 9 6.47 -3.25 -10.31
C LYS A 9 5.01 -3.31 -9.83
N PHE A 10 4.73 -4.07 -8.79
CA PHE A 10 3.39 -4.16 -8.22
C PHE A 10 2.90 -2.83 -7.67
N TYR A 11 3.73 -2.15 -6.88
CA TYR A 11 3.34 -0.85 -6.30
C TYR A 11 3.14 0.22 -7.36
N THR A 12 3.98 0.25 -8.39
CA THR A 12 3.87 1.28 -9.43
C THR A 12 2.83 0.96 -10.49
N GLU A 13 2.82 -0.26 -11.00
CA GLU A 13 1.92 -0.62 -12.11
C GLU A 13 0.53 -1.05 -11.65
N THR A 14 0.46 -1.86 -10.59
CA THR A 14 -0.83 -2.38 -10.11
C THR A 14 -1.52 -1.42 -9.15
N LEU A 15 -0.80 -0.93 -8.15
CA LEU A 15 -1.36 -0.01 -7.16
C LEU A 15 -1.29 1.46 -7.59
N GLY A 16 -0.48 1.77 -8.59
CA GLY A 16 -0.42 3.13 -9.14
C GLY A 16 0.32 4.14 -8.27
N PHE A 17 1.21 3.69 -7.40
CA PHE A 17 2.08 4.58 -6.66
C PHE A 17 3.12 5.18 -7.60
N SER A 18 3.63 6.36 -7.26
CA SER A 18 4.72 6.99 -7.97
C SER A 18 6.05 6.60 -7.34
N LEU A 19 7.02 6.22 -8.17
CA LEU A 19 8.36 5.94 -7.68
C LEU A 19 9.09 7.25 -7.38
N GLU A 20 9.56 7.41 -6.15
CA GLU A 20 10.34 8.59 -5.74
C GLU A 20 11.83 8.34 -5.95
N TRP A 21 12.33 7.21 -5.49
CA TRP A 21 13.72 6.79 -5.70
C TRP A 21 13.86 5.30 -5.46
N ASN A 22 14.92 4.72 -6.00
CA ASN A 22 15.30 3.35 -5.67
C ASN A 22 16.81 3.26 -5.56
N TYR A 23 17.25 2.34 -4.71
CA TYR A 23 18.65 1.96 -4.58
C TYR A 23 18.83 0.56 -5.14
N GLN A 24 19.85 0.38 -5.97
CA GLN A 24 20.10 -0.88 -6.65
C GLN A 24 21.39 -1.52 -6.15
N GLU A 25 21.35 -2.85 -6.05
CA GLU A 25 22.53 -3.67 -5.82
C GLU A 25 22.64 -4.65 -6.97
N GLU A 26 23.82 -4.74 -7.57
CA GLU A 26 24.06 -5.63 -8.72
C GLU A 26 23.04 -5.43 -9.85
N GLY A 27 22.64 -4.19 -10.07
CA GLY A 27 21.71 -3.83 -11.14
C GLY A 27 20.25 -4.11 -10.85
N ARG A 28 19.92 -4.54 -9.64
CA ARG A 28 18.54 -4.84 -9.23
C ARG A 28 18.11 -3.93 -8.08
N ALA A 29 16.85 -3.56 -8.07
CA ALA A 29 16.28 -2.76 -6.98
C ALA A 29 16.39 -3.54 -5.67
N PHE A 30 16.75 -2.84 -4.60
CA PHE A 30 16.91 -3.41 -3.26
C PHE A 30 16.03 -2.69 -2.25
N VAL A 31 15.97 -1.39 -2.33
CA VAL A 31 15.09 -0.55 -1.51
C VAL A 31 14.51 0.57 -2.38
N PHE A 32 13.28 0.92 -2.16
CA PHE A 32 12.65 1.99 -2.93
C PHE A 32 11.64 2.75 -2.09
N GLU A 33 11.40 4.00 -2.48
CA GLU A 33 10.33 4.82 -1.91
C GLU A 33 9.29 5.10 -2.97
N VAL A 34 8.03 4.90 -2.60
CA VAL A 34 6.88 5.20 -3.46
C VAL A 34 5.93 6.13 -2.72
N SER A 35 5.14 6.88 -3.47
CA SER A 35 4.20 7.83 -2.90
C SER A 35 2.84 7.74 -3.55
N LEU A 36 1.81 8.10 -2.78
CA LEU A 36 0.44 8.19 -3.28
C LEU A 36 -0.31 9.17 -2.38
N LEU A 37 -1.02 10.14 -2.99
CA LEU A 37 -1.88 11.10 -2.29
C LEU A 37 -1.20 11.82 -1.11
N GLY A 38 0.11 12.04 -1.20
CA GLY A 38 0.85 12.76 -0.18
C GLY A 38 1.47 11.89 0.90
N PHE A 39 1.18 10.59 0.96
CA PHE A 39 1.91 9.71 1.86
C PHE A 39 2.97 8.90 1.11
N GLN A 40 4.00 8.50 1.83
CA GLN A 40 5.17 7.84 1.28
C GLN A 40 5.46 6.56 2.02
N LEU A 41 5.92 5.54 1.28
CA LEU A 41 6.32 4.25 1.85
C LEU A 41 7.71 3.91 1.34
N ILE A 42 8.56 3.44 2.25
CA ILE A 42 9.87 2.91 1.90
C ILE A 42 9.81 1.40 2.12
N LEU A 43 10.13 0.64 1.08
CA LEU A 43 10.14 -0.82 1.14
C LEU A 43 11.56 -1.32 0.93
N ASN A 44 11.97 -2.24 1.79
CA ASN A 44 13.31 -2.78 1.80
C ASN A 44 13.26 -4.29 1.59
N GLN A 45 14.11 -4.80 0.69
CA GLN A 45 14.19 -6.25 0.49
C GLN A 45 14.82 -6.90 1.71
N THR A 46 14.28 -8.04 2.10
CA THR A 46 14.82 -8.78 3.24
C THR A 46 16.19 -9.36 2.91
N GLU A 47 17.03 -9.43 3.93
CA GLU A 47 18.32 -10.11 3.82
C GLU A 47 18.09 -11.63 3.85
N PRO A 48 18.98 -12.42 3.21
CA PRO A 48 18.89 -13.88 3.28
C PRO A 48 18.82 -14.36 4.73
N GLY A 49 17.88 -15.25 5.01
CA GLY A 49 17.69 -15.79 6.35
C GLY A 49 16.71 -15.01 7.22
N THR A 50 16.14 -13.90 6.69
CA THR A 50 15.16 -13.10 7.44
C THR A 50 13.81 -13.03 6.72
N GLU A 51 13.54 -13.96 5.82
CA GLU A 51 12.31 -13.98 5.02
C GLU A 51 11.05 -14.16 5.86
N ASP A 52 11.17 -14.70 7.05
CA ASP A 52 10.07 -14.86 8.00
C ASP A 52 9.50 -13.53 8.51
N ARG A 53 10.23 -12.43 8.30
CA ARG A 53 9.75 -11.08 8.67
C ARG A 53 8.81 -10.49 7.62
N VAL A 54 8.81 -11.06 6.43
CA VAL A 54 7.99 -10.56 5.32
C VAL A 54 6.53 -10.95 5.54
N GLY A 55 5.61 -10.03 5.22
CA GLY A 55 4.18 -10.31 5.30
C GLY A 55 3.56 -10.01 6.66
N HIS A 56 4.30 -9.42 7.58
CA HIS A 56 3.81 -9.05 8.90
C HIS A 56 3.59 -7.55 9.05
N GLY A 57 3.79 -6.79 7.98
CA GLY A 57 3.65 -5.35 8.01
C GLY A 57 2.20 -4.91 8.00
N ARG A 58 1.86 -3.94 8.84
CA ARG A 58 0.57 -3.27 8.85
C ARG A 58 0.84 -1.78 8.88
N VAL A 59 0.32 -1.07 7.90
CA VAL A 59 0.47 0.38 7.83
C VAL A 59 -0.91 1.00 7.89
N PHE A 60 -1.12 1.94 8.79
CA PHE A 60 -2.39 2.63 8.96
C PHE A 60 -2.26 4.03 8.41
N ILE A 61 -3.10 4.35 7.43
CA ILE A 61 -3.06 5.61 6.69
C ILE A 61 -4.39 6.32 6.88
N GLY A 62 -4.35 7.48 7.54
CA GLY A 62 -5.53 8.33 7.70
C GLY A 62 -5.72 9.20 6.47
N LEU A 63 -6.89 9.18 5.89
CA LEU A 63 -7.25 10.04 4.77
C LEU A 63 -8.19 11.13 5.26
N ASP A 64 -7.93 12.38 4.86
CA ASP A 64 -8.84 13.48 5.15
C ASP A 64 -9.88 13.64 4.03
N ASP A 65 -10.78 14.62 4.20
CA ASP A 65 -11.84 14.86 3.24
C ASP A 65 -11.32 15.24 1.86
N ASP A 66 -10.16 15.88 1.79
CA ASP A 66 -9.56 16.28 0.52
C ASP A 66 -8.96 15.10 -0.24
N GLN A 67 -8.53 14.08 0.47
CA GLN A 67 -7.85 12.92 -0.10
C GLN A 67 -8.81 11.80 -0.50
N VAL A 68 -9.94 11.68 0.19
CA VAL A 68 -10.80 10.50 0.06
C VAL A 68 -11.39 10.33 -1.34
N ASP A 69 -11.80 11.41 -1.97
CA ASP A 69 -12.40 11.34 -3.31
C ASP A 69 -11.35 10.92 -4.34
N ALA A 70 -10.15 11.47 -4.24
CA ALA A 70 -9.05 11.08 -5.12
C ALA A 70 -8.65 9.63 -4.89
N PHE A 71 -8.67 9.17 -3.65
CA PHE A 71 -8.37 7.79 -3.31
C PHE A 71 -9.39 6.82 -3.91
N ARG A 72 -10.68 7.11 -3.76
CA ARG A 72 -11.74 6.26 -4.34
C ARG A 72 -11.65 6.19 -5.86
N LYS A 73 -11.40 7.33 -6.49
CA LYS A 73 -11.23 7.40 -7.93
C LYS A 73 -10.03 6.58 -8.38
N HIS A 74 -8.93 6.68 -7.65
CA HIS A 74 -7.71 5.93 -7.95
C HIS A 74 -7.95 4.42 -7.91
N ILE A 75 -8.60 3.94 -6.84
CA ILE A 75 -8.93 2.52 -6.69
C ILE A 75 -9.80 2.04 -7.84
N GLU A 76 -10.81 2.82 -8.20
CA GLU A 76 -11.72 2.47 -9.28
C GLU A 76 -11.03 2.44 -10.63
N GLU A 77 -10.24 3.46 -10.94
CA GLU A 77 -9.53 3.54 -12.22
C GLU A 77 -8.48 2.45 -12.39
N LYS A 78 -7.83 2.05 -11.31
CA LYS A 78 -6.80 1.00 -11.35
C LYS A 78 -7.36 -0.40 -11.16
N GLY A 79 -8.63 -0.54 -10.78
CA GLY A 79 -9.23 -1.83 -10.51
C GLY A 79 -8.58 -2.55 -9.33
N ILE A 80 -8.17 -1.78 -8.31
CA ILE A 80 -7.49 -2.33 -7.14
C ILE A 80 -8.48 -3.10 -6.27
N GLN A 81 -8.11 -4.33 -5.89
CA GLN A 81 -8.93 -5.13 -4.98
C GLN A 81 -8.76 -4.65 -3.55
N THR A 82 -9.89 -4.45 -2.89
CA THR A 82 -9.92 -3.99 -1.50
C THR A 82 -10.81 -4.91 -0.68
N THR A 83 -10.54 -4.97 0.62
CA THR A 83 -11.42 -5.65 1.57
C THR A 83 -11.78 -4.68 2.68
N VAL A 84 -12.90 -4.95 3.36
CA VAL A 84 -13.33 -4.14 4.49
C VAL A 84 -13.19 -4.99 5.75
N VAL A 85 -12.46 -4.49 6.74
CA VAL A 85 -12.32 -5.16 8.04
C VAL A 85 -12.83 -4.25 9.13
N GLN A 86 -13.32 -4.86 10.21
CA GLN A 86 -13.75 -4.13 11.40
C GLN A 86 -12.55 -3.94 12.31
N TRP A 87 -12.05 -2.73 12.34
CA TRP A 87 -10.96 -2.36 13.24
C TRP A 87 -11.40 -1.11 14.02
N GLY A 88 -12.26 -1.34 15.01
CA GLY A 88 -12.96 -0.27 15.71
C GLY A 88 -14.08 0.32 14.85
N ASN A 89 -13.83 0.56 13.58
CA ASN A 89 -14.77 1.03 12.56
C ASN A 89 -14.46 0.30 11.25
N PRO A 90 -15.37 0.32 10.27
CA PRO A 90 -15.08 -0.23 8.96
C PRO A 90 -13.85 0.45 8.34
N THR A 91 -12.86 -0.34 7.94
CA THR A 91 -11.57 0.13 7.43
C THR A 91 -11.27 -0.58 6.12
N LEU A 92 -10.83 0.17 5.12
CA LEU A 92 -10.51 -0.38 3.81
C LEU A 92 -9.07 -0.90 3.81
N VAL A 93 -8.87 -2.12 3.31
CA VAL A 93 -7.55 -2.75 3.32
C VAL A 93 -7.13 -3.16 1.93
N ILE A 94 -5.89 -2.85 1.59
CA ILE A 94 -5.21 -3.32 0.38
C ILE A 94 -4.03 -4.17 0.82
N CYS A 95 -3.89 -5.37 0.23
CA CYS A 95 -2.75 -6.24 0.50
C CYS A 95 -1.74 -6.14 -0.64
N ASP A 96 -0.45 -6.17 -0.30
CA ASP A 96 0.60 -6.22 -1.31
C ASP A 96 0.96 -7.67 -1.65
N LEU A 97 1.99 -7.87 -2.49
CA LEU A 97 2.41 -9.20 -2.94
C LEU A 97 2.95 -10.08 -1.81
N ASP A 98 3.45 -9.48 -0.75
CA ASP A 98 3.99 -10.19 0.40
C ASP A 98 2.97 -10.30 1.53
N GLU A 99 1.71 -9.94 1.25
CA GLU A 99 0.62 -9.96 2.22
C GLU A 99 0.76 -8.92 3.33
N ASN A 100 1.58 -7.89 3.13
CA ASN A 100 1.55 -6.72 4.00
C ASN A 100 0.24 -5.99 3.77
N GLU A 101 -0.32 -5.43 4.83
CA GLU A 101 -1.63 -4.81 4.80
C GLU A 101 -1.53 -3.30 4.92
N LEU A 102 -2.17 -2.60 3.98
CA LEU A 102 -2.32 -1.15 4.03
C LEU A 102 -3.75 -0.86 4.46
N PHE A 103 -3.90 -0.31 5.65
CA PHE A 103 -5.19 0.03 6.24
C PHE A 103 -5.48 1.50 5.98
N PHE A 104 -6.60 1.78 5.31
CA PHE A 104 -7.00 3.14 5.00
C PHE A 104 -8.16 3.54 5.88
N TRP A 105 -7.91 4.49 6.78
CA TRP A 105 -8.89 5.05 7.69
C TRP A 105 -9.58 6.20 6.99
N LEU A 106 -10.85 6.01 6.63
CA LEU A 106 -11.62 7.01 5.88
C LEU A 106 -12.29 8.00 6.83
N PRO A 107 -12.63 9.22 6.34
CA PRO A 107 -13.44 10.14 7.14
C PRO A 107 -14.75 9.51 7.56
N GLU A 108 -15.29 9.96 8.69
CA GLU A 108 -16.49 9.36 9.29
C GLU A 108 -17.67 9.26 8.29
N ARG A 109 -17.89 10.30 7.49
CA ARG A 109 -18.96 10.31 6.50
C ARG A 109 -18.83 9.20 5.45
N GLU A 110 -17.62 8.74 5.20
CA GLU A 110 -17.35 7.72 4.20
C GLU A 110 -17.41 6.31 4.78
N ARG A 111 -17.26 6.17 6.09
CA ARG A 111 -17.26 4.85 6.74
C ARG A 111 -18.60 4.15 6.63
N ALA A 112 -19.69 4.90 6.63
CA ALA A 112 -21.02 4.33 6.53
C ALA A 112 -21.21 3.56 5.21
N SER A 113 -20.59 4.01 4.12
CA SER A 113 -20.71 3.35 2.82
C SER A 113 -20.01 1.99 2.78
N LEU A 114 -19.06 1.75 3.69
CA LEU A 114 -18.33 0.49 3.78
C LEU A 114 -19.13 -0.62 4.47
N GLN A 115 -20.20 -0.26 5.16
CA GLN A 115 -21.01 -1.23 5.89
C GLN A 115 -22.10 -1.87 5.03
N ALA A 116 -22.32 -1.35 3.86
CA ALA A 116 -23.40 -1.78 2.97
C ALA A 116 -23.12 -3.15 2.30
#